data_d2a68d34497bdbfc7967e021e38afc31
#
_entry.id   d2a68d34497bdbfc7967e021e38afc31
#
_cell.length_a   1.000
_cell.length_b   1.000
_cell.length_c   1.000
_cell.angle_alpha   90.00
_cell.angle_beta   90.00
_cell.angle_gamma   90.00
#
_symmetry.space_group_name_H-M   'P 1'
#
loop_
_entity.id
_entity.type
_entity.pdbx_description
1 polymer ?
#
loop_
_entity_poly.entity_id
_entity_poly.type
_entity_poly.pdbx_seq_one_letter_code
_entity_poly.pdbx_strand_id
1 'polypeptide(L)'
;MIDLEWVSDYIDISDEDLHELATKITKAGINIEKVITNHIDNLVIGEVTECYDHPDSDHLHICKVNTGSETYQIVCGAPNVRVGLKVIVALPGTILPGDFKIKKSKIRGVESNGMLCALYELGLEEKNDETYAKGIEELPNDAKVGADPIKYLHLEETLYELDIHKH
;
A
#
# COMPACT_ATOMS: atom_id res chain seq x y z
N MET A 1 19.58 9.06 5.54
CA MET A 1 19.20 9.22 6.95
C MET A 1 17.81 8.64 7.17
N ILE A 2 17.65 7.86 8.22
CA ILE A 2 16.36 7.27 8.57
C ILE A 2 15.55 8.27 9.39
N ASP A 3 14.33 8.53 8.97
CA ASP A 3 13.40 9.34 9.73
C ASP A 3 12.59 8.43 10.64
N LEU A 4 12.85 8.47 11.94
CA LEU A 4 12.23 7.62 12.92
C LEU A 4 11.07 8.29 13.67
N GLU A 5 10.80 9.55 13.37
CA GLU A 5 9.83 10.33 14.13
C GLU A 5 8.44 9.69 14.18
N TRP A 6 7.91 9.31 13.02
CA TRP A 6 6.58 8.73 12.99
C TRP A 6 6.53 7.30 13.57
N VAL A 7 7.66 6.61 13.61
CA VAL A 7 7.76 5.28 14.24
C VAL A 7 7.71 5.44 15.74
N SER A 8 8.49 6.39 16.28
CA SER A 8 8.54 6.66 17.72
C SER A 8 7.20 7.12 18.28
N ASP A 9 6.37 7.78 17.46
CA ASP A 9 5.03 8.23 17.87
C ASP A 9 4.10 7.06 18.21
N TYR A 10 4.37 5.88 17.64
CA TYR A 10 3.53 4.71 17.87
C TYR A 10 4.15 3.75 18.88
N ILE A 11 5.47 3.59 18.81
CA ILE A 11 6.20 2.63 19.64
C ILE A 11 7.48 3.30 20.09
N ASP A 12 7.68 3.38 21.40
CA ASP A 12 8.89 3.97 21.97
C ASP A 12 10.04 2.94 21.88
N ILE A 13 10.77 2.98 20.77
CA ILE A 13 11.91 2.10 20.54
C ILE A 13 13.13 2.91 20.13
N SER A 14 14.32 2.41 20.51
CA SER A 14 15.58 3.04 20.15
C SER A 14 15.96 2.73 18.70
N ASP A 15 16.96 3.44 18.17
CA ASP A 15 17.51 3.18 16.85
C ASP A 15 18.02 1.75 16.71
N GLU A 16 18.66 1.25 17.75
CA GLU A 16 19.21 -0.12 17.76
C GLU A 16 18.09 -1.16 17.73
N ASP A 17 17.03 -0.93 18.52
CA ASP A 17 15.89 -1.82 18.57
C ASP A 17 15.17 -1.84 17.22
N LEU A 18 15.02 -0.67 16.60
CA LEU A 18 14.38 -0.56 15.30
C LEU A 18 15.18 -1.28 14.23
N HIS A 19 16.50 -1.15 14.25
CA HIS A 19 17.36 -1.79 13.29
C HIS A 19 17.28 -3.32 13.41
N GLU A 20 17.26 -3.82 14.64
CA GLU A 20 17.10 -5.24 14.89
C GLU A 20 15.74 -5.75 14.42
N LEU A 21 14.68 -5.01 14.68
CA LEU A 21 13.34 -5.35 14.21
C LEU A 21 13.28 -5.41 12.68
N ALA A 22 13.91 -4.44 12.00
CA ALA A 22 13.95 -4.40 10.55
C ALA A 22 14.53 -5.69 9.98
N THR A 23 15.60 -6.19 10.59
CA THR A 23 16.24 -7.44 10.15
C THR A 23 15.32 -8.65 10.31
N LYS A 24 14.53 -8.69 11.38
CA LYS A 24 13.62 -9.80 11.67
C LYS A 24 12.38 -9.75 10.80
N ILE A 25 11.82 -8.58 10.61
CA ILE A 25 10.56 -8.40 9.88
C ILE A 25 10.71 -8.67 8.38
N THR A 26 11.90 -8.51 7.83
CA THR A 26 12.13 -8.83 6.41
C THR A 26 11.75 -10.26 6.05
N LYS A 27 11.71 -11.16 7.02
CA LYS A 27 11.26 -12.53 6.78
C LYS A 27 9.78 -12.61 6.41
N ALA A 28 9.00 -11.61 6.77
CA ALA A 28 7.59 -11.55 6.44
C ALA A 28 7.32 -11.01 5.03
N GLY A 29 8.38 -10.65 4.29
CA GLY A 29 8.26 -10.14 2.93
C GLY A 29 8.23 -8.62 2.84
N ILE A 30 8.23 -7.92 3.97
CA ILE A 30 8.21 -6.45 4.01
C ILE A 30 9.58 -5.95 4.48
N ASN A 31 10.18 -5.07 3.70
CA ASN A 31 11.46 -4.46 4.06
C ASN A 31 11.21 -3.21 4.91
N ILE A 32 11.34 -3.37 6.23
CA ILE A 32 11.03 -2.29 7.18
C ILE A 32 11.99 -1.10 7.04
N GLU A 33 13.22 -1.32 6.66
CA GLU A 33 14.16 -0.22 6.43
C GLU A 33 13.66 0.68 5.31
N LYS A 34 13.12 0.10 4.26
CA LYS A 34 12.54 0.87 3.15
C LYS A 34 11.26 1.58 3.56
N VAL A 35 10.47 1.00 4.45
CA VAL A 35 9.29 1.66 4.99
C VAL A 35 9.70 2.94 5.73
N ILE A 36 10.79 2.87 6.50
CA ILE A 36 11.27 4.00 7.29
C ILE A 36 11.98 5.05 6.45
N THR A 37 12.78 4.62 5.46
CA THR A 37 13.63 5.52 4.67
C THR A 37 12.95 6.12 3.45
N ASN A 38 11.91 5.47 2.93
CA ASN A 38 11.21 5.90 1.72
C ASN A 38 9.81 6.39 2.07
N HIS A 39 9.75 7.59 2.64
CA HIS A 39 8.46 8.20 2.92
C HIS A 39 7.78 8.59 1.61
N ILE A 40 6.53 8.19 1.46
CA ILE A 40 5.73 8.47 0.27
C ILE A 40 4.47 9.22 0.72
N ASP A 41 4.31 10.46 0.24
CA ASP A 41 3.12 11.26 0.54
C ASP A 41 1.94 10.85 -0.33
N ASN A 42 0.74 11.16 0.12
CA ASN A 42 -0.51 10.96 -0.62
C ASN A 42 -0.86 9.50 -0.87
N LEU A 43 -0.39 8.60 -0.01
CA LEU A 43 -0.89 7.24 0.07
C LEU A 43 -1.98 7.19 1.13
N VAL A 44 -3.04 6.45 0.85
CA VAL A 44 -4.17 6.33 1.78
C VAL A 44 -4.79 4.94 1.66
N ILE A 45 -5.31 4.44 2.78
CA ILE A 45 -6.06 3.18 2.77
C ILE A 45 -7.46 3.48 2.22
N GLY A 46 -7.89 2.70 1.25
CA GLY A 46 -9.22 2.81 0.68
C GLY A 46 -9.95 1.49 0.69
N GLU A 47 -11.26 1.56 0.45
CA GLU A 47 -12.09 0.37 0.32
C GLU A 47 -12.76 0.39 -1.05
N VAL A 48 -12.68 -0.73 -1.76
CA VAL A 48 -13.33 -0.88 -3.06
C VAL A 48 -14.82 -1.08 -2.83
N THR A 49 -15.62 -0.09 -3.23
CA THR A 49 -17.08 -0.13 -3.05
C THR A 49 -17.81 -0.61 -4.30
N GLU A 50 -17.21 -0.43 -5.47
CA GLU A 50 -17.74 -0.93 -6.74
C GLU A 50 -16.57 -1.43 -7.59
N CYS A 51 -16.80 -2.49 -8.34
CA CYS A 51 -15.79 -3.06 -9.22
C CYS A 51 -16.52 -3.75 -10.38
N TYR A 52 -16.28 -3.29 -11.59
CA TYR A 52 -16.93 -3.86 -12.78
C TYR A 52 -15.98 -3.83 -13.97
N ASP A 53 -16.27 -4.64 -14.97
CA ASP A 53 -15.40 -4.80 -16.12
C ASP A 53 -15.32 -3.55 -16.97
N HIS A 54 -14.12 -3.24 -17.46
CA HIS A 54 -13.92 -2.16 -18.40
C HIS A 54 -14.50 -2.58 -19.76
N PRO A 55 -15.30 -1.72 -20.43
CA PRO A 55 -15.97 -2.12 -21.66
C PRO A 55 -15.04 -2.44 -22.83
N ASP A 56 -13.83 -1.87 -22.82
CA ASP A 56 -12.86 -2.07 -23.90
C ASP A 56 -11.66 -2.93 -23.50
N SER A 57 -11.80 -3.72 -22.44
CA SER A 57 -10.71 -4.59 -21.98
C SER A 57 -11.27 -5.83 -21.30
N ASP A 58 -10.59 -6.95 -21.49
CA ASP A 58 -10.96 -8.21 -20.84
C ASP A 58 -10.25 -8.43 -19.50
N HIS A 59 -9.31 -7.56 -19.14
CA HIS A 59 -8.55 -7.70 -17.89
C HIS A 59 -8.56 -6.46 -17.00
N LEU A 60 -9.05 -5.32 -17.48
CA LEU A 60 -9.15 -4.10 -16.69
C LEU A 60 -10.49 -4.02 -15.97
N HIS A 61 -10.47 -3.48 -14.77
CA HIS A 61 -11.67 -3.23 -13.97
C HIS A 61 -11.78 -1.75 -13.65
N ILE A 62 -13.00 -1.24 -13.62
CA ILE A 62 -13.29 0.12 -13.17
C ILE A 62 -13.77 0.03 -11.74
N CYS A 63 -13.07 0.69 -10.83
CA CYS A 63 -13.34 0.60 -9.40
C CYS A 63 -13.76 1.95 -8.84
N LYS A 64 -14.69 1.94 -7.89
CA LYS A 64 -14.96 3.07 -7.03
C LYS A 64 -14.33 2.76 -5.69
N VAL A 65 -13.49 3.66 -5.20
CA VAL A 65 -12.69 3.44 -4.00
C VAL A 65 -12.96 4.57 -3.01
N ASN A 66 -13.50 4.19 -1.86
CA ASN A 66 -13.78 5.13 -0.77
C ASN A 66 -12.49 5.34 0.04
N THR A 67 -12.03 6.58 0.13
CA THR A 67 -10.82 6.94 0.88
C THR A 67 -11.14 7.69 2.17
N GLY A 68 -12.39 7.69 2.59
CA GLY A 68 -12.82 8.38 3.80
C GLY A 68 -13.32 9.80 3.53
N SER A 69 -12.55 10.62 2.85
CA SER A 69 -12.95 11.99 2.49
C SER A 69 -13.66 12.03 1.14
N GLU A 70 -13.23 11.21 0.20
CA GLU A 70 -13.76 11.17 -1.16
C GLU A 70 -13.80 9.75 -1.69
N THR A 71 -14.60 9.56 -2.74
CA THR A 71 -14.61 8.31 -3.51
C THR A 71 -13.98 8.60 -4.87
N TYR A 72 -12.98 7.80 -5.22
CA TYR A 72 -12.24 7.97 -6.48
C TYR A 72 -12.57 6.85 -7.45
N GLN A 73 -12.66 7.20 -8.73
CA GLN A 73 -12.75 6.19 -9.79
C GLN A 73 -11.33 5.83 -10.22
N ILE A 74 -10.98 4.57 -10.15
CA ILE A 74 -9.65 4.08 -10.45
C ILE A 74 -9.77 2.84 -11.33
N VAL A 75 -9.05 2.83 -12.45
CA VAL A 75 -8.97 1.67 -13.33
C VAL A 75 -7.80 0.79 -12.86
N CYS A 76 -8.06 -0.49 -12.67
CA CYS A 76 -7.09 -1.43 -12.12
C CYS A 76 -7.04 -2.69 -12.98
N GLY A 77 -5.82 -3.13 -13.32
CA GLY A 77 -5.60 -4.35 -14.10
C GLY A 77 -5.21 -5.56 -13.26
N ALA A 78 -5.19 -5.44 -11.93
CA ALA A 78 -4.79 -6.53 -11.07
C ALA A 78 -5.83 -7.65 -11.07
N PRO A 79 -5.37 -8.92 -11.01
CA PRO A 79 -6.29 -10.05 -11.06
C PRO A 79 -7.12 -10.23 -9.78
N ASN A 80 -6.68 -9.65 -8.67
CA ASN A 80 -7.31 -9.85 -7.36
C ASN A 80 -8.24 -8.74 -6.92
N VAL A 81 -8.44 -7.68 -7.73
CA VAL A 81 -9.28 -6.56 -7.32
C VAL A 81 -10.76 -6.98 -7.29
N ARG A 82 -11.47 -6.60 -6.21
CA ARG A 82 -12.89 -6.93 -6.04
C ARG A 82 -13.53 -6.02 -4.99
N VAL A 83 -14.84 -5.99 -4.97
CA VAL A 83 -15.63 -5.22 -3.99
C VAL A 83 -15.36 -5.73 -2.58
N GLY A 84 -15.24 -4.80 -1.63
CA GLY A 84 -15.00 -5.10 -0.22
C GLY A 84 -13.55 -5.14 0.19
N LEU A 85 -12.64 -5.06 -0.77
CA LEU A 85 -11.21 -5.16 -0.52
C LEU A 85 -10.68 -3.86 0.07
N LYS A 86 -9.84 -3.95 1.12
CA LYS A 86 -9.07 -2.82 1.62
C LYS A 86 -7.75 -2.76 0.88
N VAL A 87 -7.42 -1.61 0.34
CA VAL A 87 -6.31 -1.46 -0.61
C VAL A 87 -5.47 -0.22 -0.29
N ILE A 88 -4.28 -0.19 -0.87
CA ILE A 88 -3.38 0.97 -0.81
C ILE A 88 -3.65 1.82 -2.05
N VAL A 89 -4.05 3.06 -1.83
CA VAL A 89 -4.38 4.00 -2.91
C VAL A 89 -3.30 5.06 -3.03
N ALA A 90 -2.71 5.18 -4.22
CA ALA A 90 -1.83 6.31 -4.54
C ALA A 90 -2.70 7.37 -5.20
N LEU A 91 -2.92 8.49 -4.50
CA LEU A 91 -3.72 9.59 -4.99
C LEU A 91 -2.96 10.37 -6.07
N PRO A 92 -3.66 11.13 -6.93
CA PRO A 92 -2.97 11.99 -7.90
C PRO A 92 -2.02 12.95 -7.17
N GLY A 93 -0.79 13.06 -7.66
CA GLY A 93 0.26 13.81 -7.01
C GLY A 93 1.28 12.96 -6.26
N THR A 94 0.96 11.72 -6.00
CA THR A 94 1.89 10.77 -5.37
C THR A 94 3.09 10.53 -6.29
N ILE A 95 4.29 10.49 -5.72
CA ILE A 95 5.49 10.11 -6.44
C ILE A 95 5.95 8.78 -5.87
N LEU A 96 5.85 7.73 -6.67
CA LEU A 96 6.29 6.40 -6.29
C LEU A 96 7.78 6.23 -6.55
N PRO A 97 8.43 5.21 -5.94
CA PRO A 97 9.85 4.94 -6.20
C PRO A 97 10.13 4.85 -7.70
N GLY A 98 11.28 5.40 -8.11
CA GLY A 98 11.62 5.50 -9.52
C GLY A 98 11.09 6.76 -10.20
N ASP A 99 10.68 7.75 -9.41
CA ASP A 99 10.12 9.02 -9.89
C ASP A 99 8.86 8.86 -10.71
N PHE A 100 8.08 7.83 -10.40
CA PHE A 100 6.82 7.58 -11.08
C PHE A 100 5.70 8.42 -10.44
N LYS A 101 5.30 9.47 -11.13
CA LYS A 101 4.27 10.38 -10.63
C LYS A 101 2.87 9.91 -11.03
N ILE A 102 1.99 9.78 -10.07
CA ILE A 102 0.60 9.41 -10.30
C ILE A 102 -0.19 10.66 -10.67
N LYS A 103 -0.94 10.57 -11.75
CA LYS A 103 -1.75 11.68 -12.28
C LYS A 103 -3.13 11.20 -12.62
N LYS A 104 -4.08 12.13 -12.68
CA LYS A 104 -5.37 11.86 -13.33
C LYS A 104 -5.09 11.48 -14.77
N SER A 105 -5.66 10.39 -15.22
CA SER A 105 -5.43 9.90 -16.57
C SER A 105 -6.69 9.24 -17.12
N LYS A 106 -6.66 8.92 -18.41
CA LYS A 106 -7.68 8.09 -19.04
C LYS A 106 -7.03 6.81 -19.49
N ILE A 107 -7.60 5.70 -19.09
CA ILE A 107 -7.11 4.38 -19.48
C ILE A 107 -8.17 3.77 -20.39
N ARG A 108 -7.85 3.69 -21.66
CA ARG A 108 -8.77 3.26 -22.71
C ARG A 108 -10.11 4.01 -22.65
N GLY A 109 -10.02 5.35 -22.50
CA GLY A 109 -11.17 6.24 -22.53
C GLY A 109 -11.89 6.40 -21.20
N VAL A 110 -11.48 5.70 -20.14
CA VAL A 110 -12.12 5.78 -18.83
C VAL A 110 -11.19 6.52 -17.86
N GLU A 111 -11.76 7.49 -17.15
CA GLU A 111 -11.02 8.28 -16.15
C GLU A 111 -10.51 7.39 -15.02
N SER A 112 -9.24 7.61 -14.66
CA SER A 112 -8.62 6.96 -13.51
C SER A 112 -7.93 8.02 -12.66
N ASN A 113 -8.38 8.18 -11.43
CA ASN A 113 -7.91 9.22 -10.52
C ASN A 113 -7.08 8.63 -9.39
N GLY A 114 -5.95 8.03 -9.75
CA GLY A 114 -5.07 7.38 -8.81
C GLY A 114 -4.70 5.99 -9.27
N MET A 115 -4.06 5.22 -8.35
CA MET A 115 -3.62 3.86 -8.65
C MET A 115 -3.74 3.00 -7.40
N LEU A 116 -4.21 1.77 -7.56
CA LEU A 116 -4.18 0.78 -6.49
C LEU A 116 -2.81 0.10 -6.55
N CYS A 117 -2.15 -0.02 -5.41
CA CYS A 117 -0.74 -0.39 -5.36
C CYS A 117 -0.48 -1.79 -4.81
N ALA A 118 0.49 -2.47 -5.41
CA ALA A 118 1.13 -3.63 -4.82
C ALA A 118 2.31 -3.17 -3.97
N LEU A 119 2.76 -4.01 -3.04
CA LEU A 119 3.91 -3.66 -2.20
C LEU A 119 5.19 -3.42 -3.00
N TYR A 120 5.39 -4.17 -4.08
CA TYR A 120 6.59 -3.99 -4.91
C TYR A 120 6.61 -2.62 -5.59
N GLU A 121 5.44 -2.04 -5.86
CA GLU A 121 5.34 -0.70 -6.45
C GLU A 121 5.75 0.39 -5.47
N LEU A 122 5.65 0.11 -4.18
CA LEU A 122 6.08 1.01 -3.12
C LEU A 122 7.52 0.78 -2.69
N GLY A 123 8.20 -0.19 -3.32
CA GLY A 123 9.56 -0.55 -2.95
C GLY A 123 9.65 -1.36 -1.67
N LEU A 124 8.55 -1.92 -1.19
CA LEU A 124 8.49 -2.67 0.06
C LEU A 124 8.64 -4.17 -0.13
N GLU A 125 8.59 -4.63 -1.36
CA GLU A 125 8.69 -6.03 -1.72
C GLU A 125 9.41 -6.13 -3.05
N GLU A 126 10.09 -7.24 -3.31
CA GLU A 126 10.74 -7.45 -4.60
C GLU A 126 9.73 -7.76 -5.68
N LYS A 127 9.91 -7.19 -6.87
CA LYS A 127 9.06 -7.50 -8.02
C LYS A 127 9.60 -8.74 -8.71
N ASN A 128 8.79 -9.80 -8.71
CA ASN A 128 9.10 -11.06 -9.40
C ASN A 128 7.79 -11.66 -9.93
N ASP A 129 7.88 -12.84 -10.56
CA ASP A 129 6.70 -13.48 -11.16
C ASP A 129 5.63 -13.76 -10.12
N GLU A 130 6.01 -14.14 -8.91
CA GLU A 130 5.09 -14.46 -7.83
C GLU A 130 4.37 -13.22 -7.32
N THR A 131 5.12 -12.15 -7.02
CA THR A 131 4.51 -10.90 -6.52
C THR A 131 3.68 -10.21 -7.58
N TYR A 132 4.10 -10.30 -8.83
CA TYR A 132 3.33 -9.75 -9.94
C TYR A 132 2.00 -10.50 -10.11
N ALA A 133 2.03 -11.83 -10.02
CA ALA A 133 0.83 -12.65 -10.15
C ALA A 133 -0.13 -12.46 -8.99
N LYS A 134 0.36 -12.11 -7.80
CA LYS A 134 -0.45 -11.82 -6.63
C LYS A 134 -1.33 -10.58 -6.84
N GLY A 135 -0.83 -9.58 -7.57
CA GLY A 135 -1.55 -8.35 -7.85
C GLY A 135 -1.36 -7.28 -6.78
N ILE A 136 -2.41 -6.53 -6.49
CA ILE A 136 -2.36 -5.46 -5.50
C ILE A 136 -2.36 -6.03 -4.09
N GLU A 137 -1.84 -5.25 -3.14
CA GLU A 137 -1.83 -5.66 -1.74
C GLU A 137 -3.25 -5.64 -1.18
N GLU A 138 -3.62 -6.72 -0.51
CA GLU A 138 -4.91 -6.85 0.17
C GLU A 138 -4.69 -6.62 1.65
N LEU A 139 -5.20 -5.51 2.17
CA LEU A 139 -5.08 -5.20 3.60
C LEU A 139 -6.18 -5.93 4.39
N PRO A 140 -5.94 -6.20 5.69
CA PRO A 140 -6.96 -6.81 6.53
C PRO A 140 -8.24 -5.94 6.60
N ASN A 141 -9.37 -6.58 6.85
CA ASN A 141 -10.66 -5.88 6.89
C ASN A 141 -10.74 -4.79 7.97
N ASP A 142 -9.92 -4.88 9.00
CA ASP A 142 -9.87 -3.88 10.06
C ASP A 142 -8.98 -2.68 9.74
N ALA A 143 -8.34 -2.67 8.57
CA ALA A 143 -7.54 -1.52 8.13
C ALA A 143 -8.46 -0.31 8.01
N LYS A 144 -8.02 0.81 8.59
CA LYS A 144 -8.85 2.00 8.69
C LYS A 144 -8.78 2.83 7.42
N VAL A 145 -9.91 3.00 6.75
CA VAL A 145 -10.02 3.83 5.54
C VAL A 145 -9.61 5.27 5.87
N GLY A 146 -8.77 5.84 5.02
CA GLY A 146 -8.27 7.20 5.20
C GLY A 146 -6.95 7.29 5.94
N ALA A 147 -6.49 6.20 6.55
CA ALA A 147 -5.22 6.17 7.27
C ALA A 147 -4.04 6.02 6.33
N ASP A 148 -2.84 6.29 6.84
CA ASP A 148 -1.59 6.11 6.09
C ASP A 148 -1.23 4.62 6.06
N PRO A 149 -1.20 3.99 4.88
CA PRO A 149 -0.92 2.57 4.80
C PRO A 149 0.52 2.20 5.19
N ILE A 150 1.47 3.11 5.01
CA ILE A 150 2.86 2.83 5.38
C ILE A 150 2.98 2.70 6.90
N LYS A 151 2.37 3.61 7.63
CA LYS A 151 2.35 3.53 9.11
C LYS A 151 1.60 2.30 9.58
N TYR A 152 0.48 1.98 8.94
CA TYR A 152 -0.31 0.80 9.27
C TYR A 152 0.52 -0.48 9.11
N LEU A 153 1.19 -0.63 7.97
CA LEU A 153 2.01 -1.82 7.69
C LEU A 153 3.17 -1.94 8.67
N HIS A 154 3.84 -0.83 8.97
CA HIS A 154 4.94 -0.84 9.94
C HIS A 154 4.45 -1.27 11.33
N LEU A 155 3.35 -0.70 11.79
CA LEU A 155 2.82 -0.99 13.12
C LEU A 155 2.41 -2.46 13.24
N GLU A 156 1.72 -2.99 12.25
CA GLU A 156 1.28 -4.39 12.24
C GLU A 156 2.48 -5.36 12.30
N GLU A 157 3.49 -5.13 11.48
CA GLU A 157 4.67 -5.98 11.46
C GLU A 157 5.44 -5.90 12.75
N THR A 158 5.56 -4.70 13.34
CA THR A 158 6.24 -4.50 14.61
C THR A 158 5.52 -5.22 15.75
N LEU A 159 4.20 -5.14 15.79
CA LEU A 159 3.41 -5.82 16.81
C LEU A 159 3.50 -7.34 16.67
N TYR A 160 3.49 -7.84 15.45
CA TYR A 160 3.66 -9.25 15.16
C TYR A 160 5.01 -9.76 15.70
N GLU A 161 6.08 -9.05 15.41
CA GLU A 161 7.42 -9.43 15.86
C GLU A 161 7.54 -9.39 17.39
N LEU A 162 6.97 -8.38 18.04
CA LEU A 162 6.97 -8.28 19.49
C LEU A 162 6.21 -9.42 20.15
N ASP A 163 5.09 -9.82 19.55
CA ASP A 163 4.28 -10.92 20.07
C ASP A 163 5.06 -12.24 20.02
N ILE A 164 5.76 -12.49 18.93
CA ILE A 164 6.62 -13.67 18.78
C ILE A 164 7.69 -13.71 19.86
N HIS A 165 8.28 -12.58 20.20
CA HIS A 165 9.37 -12.49 21.17
C HIS A 165 8.93 -12.57 22.63
N LYS A 166 7.66 -12.53 22.90
CA LYS A 166 7.14 -12.75 24.26
C LYS A 166 7.19 -14.21 24.70
N HIS A 167 7.35 -15.09 23.75
CA HIS A 167 7.39 -16.53 24.00
C HIS A 167 8.82 -17.03 23.95
#